data_60930eeb1851b5a9cb9f30fbfd481521
#
_entry.id   60930eeb1851b5a9cb9f30fbfd481521
#
_cell.length_a   1.000
_cell.length_b   1.000
_cell.length_c   1.000
_cell.angle_alpha   90.00
_cell.angle_beta   90.00
_cell.angle_gamma   90.00
#
_symmetry.space_group_name_H-M   'P 1'
#
loop_
_entity.id
_entity.type
_entity.pdbx_description
1 polymer ?
#
loop_
_entity_poly.entity_id
_entity_poly.type
_entity_poly.pdbx_seq_one_letter_code
_entity_poly.pdbx_strand_id
1 'polypeptide(L)'
;MTDTAERASVWAGLIAPVLSFVGVLLATLVSPSFAWTGNALSDLGGPTGPVATDLTRLLFNGGLIAGGLVALGFGYALFLAARNFVELAGIGLFGLTSLSMALIGVFPLPQDTHFLVAVSFYVLLSLALWVYGAGNLLAGDRTRGGVTVGLGVLNTGAWAVWTLTGEFSRPGLALPEVVGAAALAGWTVATALWVRRRLGLSS
;
A
#
# COMPACT_ATOMS: atom_id res chain seq x y z
N MET A 1 -29.45 -5.08 5.70
CA MET A 1 -28.39 -5.64 4.80
C MET A 1 -27.31 -4.61 4.44
N THR A 2 -27.60 -3.34 4.26
CA THR A 2 -26.61 -2.27 3.98
C THR A 2 -25.55 -2.12 5.09
N ASP A 3 -25.96 -2.06 6.36
CA ASP A 3 -25.07 -1.89 7.51
C ASP A 3 -23.98 -3.01 7.62
N THR A 4 -24.30 -4.25 7.28
CA THR A 4 -23.34 -5.36 7.31
C THR A 4 -22.25 -5.22 6.25
N ALA A 5 -22.61 -4.81 5.01
CA ALA A 5 -21.65 -4.60 3.94
C ALA A 5 -20.73 -3.39 4.21
N GLU A 6 -21.28 -2.33 4.77
CA GLU A 6 -20.54 -1.13 5.19
C GLU A 6 -19.52 -1.47 6.29
N ARG A 7 -19.93 -2.20 7.33
CA ARG A 7 -19.04 -2.68 8.39
C ARG A 7 -17.95 -3.58 7.85
N ALA A 8 -18.29 -4.57 7.02
CA ALA A 8 -17.32 -5.46 6.40
C ALA A 8 -16.27 -4.69 5.57
N SER A 9 -16.71 -3.68 4.80
CA SER A 9 -15.83 -2.86 4.00
C SER A 9 -14.89 -1.99 4.86
N VAL A 10 -15.37 -1.42 5.96
CA VAL A 10 -14.50 -0.68 6.91
C VAL A 10 -13.49 -1.61 7.57
N TRP A 11 -13.89 -2.82 7.97
CA TRP A 11 -12.98 -3.83 8.51
C TRP A 11 -11.93 -4.25 7.49
N ALA A 12 -12.28 -4.33 6.21
CA ALA A 12 -11.32 -4.58 5.15
C ALA A 12 -10.18 -3.54 5.14
N GLY A 13 -10.48 -2.26 5.40
CA GLY A 13 -9.46 -1.21 5.53
C GLY A 13 -8.54 -1.36 6.75
N LEU A 14 -8.98 -2.05 7.80
CA LEU A 14 -8.13 -2.36 8.96
C LEU A 14 -7.34 -3.65 8.79
N ILE A 15 -7.91 -4.65 8.10
CA ILE A 15 -7.30 -5.96 7.91
C ILE A 15 -6.26 -5.95 6.79
N ALA A 16 -6.51 -5.22 5.69
CA ALA A 16 -5.61 -5.19 4.54
C ALA A 16 -4.16 -4.83 4.89
N PRO A 17 -3.88 -3.77 5.70
CA PRO A 17 -2.51 -3.44 6.12
C PRO A 17 -1.89 -4.52 7.02
N VAL A 18 -2.68 -5.23 7.82
CA VAL A 18 -2.18 -6.33 8.64
C VAL A 18 -1.69 -7.47 7.74
N LEU A 19 -2.46 -7.83 6.73
CA LEU A 19 -2.07 -8.87 5.79
C LEU A 19 -0.85 -8.48 4.96
N SER A 20 -0.84 -7.28 4.36
CA SER A 20 0.24 -6.84 3.48
C SER A 20 1.47 -6.34 4.25
N PHE A 21 1.34 -5.28 5.04
CA PHE A 21 2.49 -4.62 5.66
C PHE A 21 3.11 -5.45 6.78
N VAL A 22 2.30 -6.02 7.67
CA VAL A 22 2.82 -6.91 8.72
C VAL A 22 3.38 -8.19 8.11
N GLY A 23 2.75 -8.73 7.05
CA GLY A 23 3.27 -9.87 6.28
C GLY A 23 4.67 -9.60 5.73
N VAL A 24 4.88 -8.41 5.11
CA VAL A 24 6.20 -7.97 4.63
C VAL A 24 7.20 -7.87 5.77
N LEU A 25 6.85 -7.21 6.89
CA LEU A 25 7.75 -7.09 8.05
C LEU A 25 8.13 -8.45 8.64
N LEU A 26 7.16 -9.35 8.79
CA LEU A 26 7.44 -10.71 9.26
C LEU A 26 8.36 -11.45 8.30
N ALA A 27 8.18 -11.29 6.98
CA ALA A 27 9.08 -11.88 6.00
C ALA A 27 10.53 -11.40 6.17
N THR A 28 10.75 -10.10 6.46
CA THR A 28 12.11 -9.60 6.74
C THR A 28 12.72 -10.21 8.00
N LEU A 29 11.90 -10.42 9.04
CA LEU A 29 12.38 -10.97 10.33
C LEU A 29 12.72 -12.47 10.26
N VAL A 30 12.00 -13.24 9.44
CA VAL A 30 12.22 -14.69 9.30
C VAL A 30 13.20 -15.05 8.17
N SER A 31 13.63 -14.06 7.37
CA SER A 31 14.63 -14.28 6.33
C SER A 31 16.02 -14.50 6.94
N PRO A 32 16.76 -15.54 6.49
CA PRO A 32 18.09 -15.85 7.04
C PRO A 32 19.14 -14.76 6.82
N SER A 33 19.01 -13.98 5.73
CA SER A 33 20.06 -13.03 5.31
C SER A 33 19.55 -11.71 4.73
N PHE A 34 18.30 -11.32 5.04
CA PHE A 34 17.77 -10.03 4.57
C PHE A 34 18.53 -8.85 5.18
N ALA A 35 18.96 -7.93 4.33
CA ALA A 35 19.63 -6.69 4.72
C ALA A 35 18.91 -5.48 4.11
N TRP A 36 18.44 -4.54 4.94
CA TRP A 36 17.69 -3.35 4.52
C TRP A 36 18.43 -2.48 3.50
N THR A 37 19.76 -2.44 3.60
CA THR A 37 20.63 -1.66 2.70
C THR A 37 21.18 -2.48 1.55
N GLY A 38 20.91 -3.78 1.52
CA GLY A 38 21.47 -4.71 0.54
C GLY A 38 20.43 -5.37 -0.37
N ASN A 39 19.15 -5.37 0.04
CA ASN A 39 18.09 -6.08 -0.66
C ASN A 39 16.96 -5.15 -1.09
N ALA A 40 16.13 -5.65 -2.02
CA ALA A 40 14.76 -5.20 -2.21
C ALA A 40 13.82 -6.01 -1.30
N LEU A 41 12.66 -5.44 -0.93
CA LEU A 41 11.62 -6.23 -0.24
C LEU A 41 11.12 -7.37 -1.12
N SER A 42 11.08 -7.17 -2.44
CA SER A 42 10.66 -8.18 -3.41
C SER A 42 11.59 -9.39 -3.49
N ASP A 43 12.85 -9.29 -3.00
CA ASP A 43 13.75 -10.45 -2.89
C ASP A 43 13.18 -11.52 -1.96
N LEU A 44 12.38 -11.13 -0.94
CA LEU A 44 11.71 -12.04 -0.02
C LEU A 44 10.67 -12.95 -0.70
N GLY A 45 10.11 -12.49 -1.81
CA GLY A 45 9.13 -13.21 -2.63
C GLY A 45 9.74 -13.98 -3.80
N GLY A 46 11.02 -13.78 -4.07
CA GLY A 46 11.75 -14.31 -5.22
C GLY A 46 12.10 -15.80 -5.14
N PRO A 47 13.06 -16.27 -5.95
CA PRO A 47 13.51 -17.66 -5.94
C PRO A 47 14.11 -18.04 -4.59
N THR A 48 13.89 -19.29 -4.18
CA THR A 48 14.48 -19.84 -2.94
C THR A 48 16.00 -19.72 -2.95
N GLY A 49 16.54 -19.18 -1.88
CA GLY A 49 17.97 -18.90 -1.76
C GLY A 49 18.31 -18.30 -0.39
N PRO A 50 19.42 -17.54 -0.28
CA PRO A 50 19.84 -16.98 1.00
C PRO A 50 18.84 -16.01 1.63
N VAL A 51 18.11 -15.25 0.82
CA VAL A 51 17.10 -14.24 1.27
C VAL A 51 15.70 -14.83 1.32
N ALA A 52 15.29 -15.56 0.26
CA ALA A 52 13.95 -16.11 0.14
C ALA A 52 13.87 -17.57 0.58
N THR A 53 12.95 -17.87 1.46
CA THR A 53 12.53 -19.23 1.86
C THR A 53 11.06 -19.42 1.48
N ASP A 54 10.53 -20.63 1.59
CA ASP A 54 9.09 -20.87 1.36
C ASP A 54 8.21 -20.05 2.32
N LEU A 55 8.68 -19.87 3.56
CA LEU A 55 7.98 -19.06 4.57
C LEU A 55 7.99 -17.56 4.21
N THR A 56 9.14 -17.01 3.82
CA THR A 56 9.22 -15.59 3.41
C THR A 56 8.37 -15.33 2.17
N ARG A 57 8.38 -16.25 1.21
CA ARG A 57 7.55 -16.18 -0.01
C ARG A 57 6.06 -16.22 0.32
N LEU A 58 5.64 -17.09 1.22
CA LEU A 58 4.25 -17.14 1.68
C LEU A 58 3.84 -15.84 2.36
N LEU A 59 4.66 -15.33 3.28
CA LEU A 59 4.38 -14.09 4.03
C LEU A 59 4.38 -12.86 3.11
N PHE A 60 5.37 -12.72 2.23
CA PHE A 60 5.48 -11.59 1.33
C PHE A 60 4.45 -11.66 0.20
N ASN A 61 4.50 -12.68 -0.66
CA ASN A 61 3.61 -12.78 -1.80
C ASN A 61 2.16 -12.99 -1.39
N GLY A 62 1.90 -13.93 -0.46
CA GLY A 62 0.57 -14.20 0.07
C GLY A 62 -0.01 -12.99 0.80
N GLY A 63 0.80 -12.28 1.58
CA GLY A 63 0.42 -11.04 2.26
C GLY A 63 0.02 -9.94 1.28
N LEU A 64 0.79 -9.72 0.20
CA LEU A 64 0.48 -8.73 -0.83
C LEU A 64 -0.77 -9.10 -1.62
N ILE A 65 -0.94 -10.36 -1.99
CA ILE A 65 -2.15 -10.83 -2.71
C ILE A 65 -3.39 -10.62 -1.83
N ALA A 66 -3.37 -11.18 -0.63
CA ALA A 66 -4.51 -11.11 0.28
C ALA A 66 -4.81 -9.67 0.70
N GLY A 67 -3.77 -8.89 1.08
CA GLY A 67 -3.91 -7.49 1.46
C GLY A 67 -4.44 -6.62 0.32
N GLY A 68 -3.95 -6.81 -0.91
CA GLY A 68 -4.41 -6.08 -2.09
C GLY A 68 -5.88 -6.36 -2.42
N LEU A 69 -6.28 -7.62 -2.41
CA LEU A 69 -7.67 -8.00 -2.66
C LEU A 69 -8.62 -7.50 -1.56
N VAL A 70 -8.20 -7.60 -0.29
CA VAL A 70 -9.01 -7.09 0.84
C VAL A 70 -9.09 -5.56 0.77
N ALA A 71 -8.01 -4.86 0.41
CA ALA A 71 -8.01 -3.41 0.24
C ALA A 71 -9.02 -2.91 -0.82
N LEU A 72 -9.23 -3.68 -1.90
CA LEU A 72 -10.30 -3.37 -2.87
C LEU A 72 -11.68 -3.33 -2.20
N GLY A 73 -11.95 -4.22 -1.25
CA GLY A 73 -13.18 -4.22 -0.47
C GLY A 73 -13.37 -2.94 0.35
N PHE A 74 -12.28 -2.34 0.84
CA PHE A 74 -12.33 -1.03 1.53
C PHE A 74 -12.75 0.11 0.60
N GLY A 75 -12.50 -0.01 -0.70
CA GLY A 75 -12.93 0.97 -1.71
C GLY A 75 -14.43 1.28 -1.66
N TYR A 76 -15.28 0.31 -1.28
CA TYR A 76 -16.72 0.53 -1.13
C TYR A 76 -17.03 1.50 0.03
N ALA A 77 -16.40 1.33 1.19
CA ALA A 77 -16.60 2.27 2.31
C ALA A 77 -16.07 3.67 1.99
N LEU A 78 -14.94 3.77 1.27
CA LEU A 78 -14.42 5.04 0.77
C LEU A 78 -15.42 5.71 -0.18
N PHE A 79 -16.02 4.95 -1.10
CA PHE A 79 -17.03 5.46 -2.03
C PHE A 79 -18.24 6.05 -1.29
N LEU A 80 -18.78 5.35 -0.29
CA LEU A 80 -19.89 5.84 0.53
C LEU A 80 -19.55 7.10 1.32
N ALA A 81 -18.28 7.25 1.73
CA ALA A 81 -17.80 8.40 2.49
C ALA A 81 -17.35 9.58 1.60
N ALA A 82 -17.27 9.40 0.29
CA ALA A 82 -16.80 10.43 -0.64
C ALA A 82 -17.68 11.68 -0.63
N ARG A 83 -17.05 12.85 -0.76
CA ARG A 83 -17.70 14.16 -0.65
C ARG A 83 -17.68 14.94 -1.96
N ASN A 84 -16.82 14.54 -2.90
CA ASN A 84 -16.67 15.19 -4.21
C ASN A 84 -16.03 14.25 -5.24
N PHE A 85 -16.06 14.65 -6.51
CA PHE A 85 -15.52 13.86 -7.63
C PHE A 85 -14.01 13.66 -7.56
N VAL A 86 -13.25 14.56 -6.91
CA VAL A 86 -11.80 14.42 -6.77
C VAL A 86 -11.48 13.29 -5.79
N GLU A 87 -12.24 13.16 -4.69
CA GLU A 87 -12.15 12.00 -3.80
C GLU A 87 -12.49 10.70 -4.54
N LEU A 88 -13.54 10.70 -5.38
CA LEU A 88 -13.90 9.51 -6.18
C LEU A 88 -12.78 9.10 -7.15
N ALA A 89 -12.14 10.08 -7.82
CA ALA A 89 -10.99 9.80 -8.66
C ALA A 89 -9.81 9.21 -7.86
N GLY A 90 -9.53 9.76 -6.67
CA GLY A 90 -8.53 9.22 -5.75
C GLY A 90 -8.84 7.79 -5.29
N ILE A 91 -10.12 7.46 -5.06
CA ILE A 91 -10.57 6.10 -4.73
C ILE A 91 -10.34 5.14 -5.91
N GLY A 92 -10.61 5.57 -7.14
CA GLY A 92 -10.28 4.79 -8.34
C GLY A 92 -8.77 4.47 -8.43
N LEU A 93 -7.92 5.47 -8.19
CA LEU A 93 -6.47 5.30 -8.15
C LEU A 93 -6.03 4.36 -6.99
N PHE A 94 -6.66 4.46 -5.81
CA PHE A 94 -6.44 3.53 -4.72
C PHE A 94 -6.80 2.08 -5.09
N GLY A 95 -7.90 1.88 -5.82
CA GLY A 95 -8.27 0.57 -6.35
C GLY A 95 -7.20 0.00 -7.29
N LEU A 96 -6.67 0.82 -8.20
CA LEU A 96 -5.56 0.43 -9.09
C LEU A 96 -4.27 0.14 -8.30
N THR A 97 -3.97 0.94 -7.27
CA THR A 97 -2.83 0.70 -6.36
C THR A 97 -2.98 -0.65 -5.66
N SER A 98 -4.16 -0.93 -5.11
CA SER A 98 -4.45 -2.18 -4.41
C SER A 98 -4.35 -3.40 -5.34
N LEU A 99 -4.83 -3.27 -6.57
CA LEU A 99 -4.68 -4.29 -7.61
C LEU A 99 -3.21 -4.52 -7.95
N SER A 100 -2.44 -3.44 -8.18
CA SER A 100 -1.00 -3.55 -8.46
C SER A 100 -0.27 -4.23 -7.31
N MET A 101 -0.63 -3.93 -6.04
CA MET A 101 -0.07 -4.62 -4.87
C MET A 101 -0.33 -6.13 -4.91
N ALA A 102 -1.55 -6.56 -5.21
CA ALA A 102 -1.85 -7.98 -5.34
C ALA A 102 -1.05 -8.63 -6.50
N LEU A 103 -0.92 -7.92 -7.62
CA LEU A 103 -0.18 -8.41 -8.78
C LEU A 103 1.33 -8.53 -8.53
N ILE A 104 1.94 -7.73 -7.63
CA ILE A 104 3.32 -7.94 -7.20
C ILE A 104 3.49 -9.34 -6.60
N GLY A 105 2.55 -9.76 -5.76
CA GLY A 105 2.58 -11.12 -5.18
C GLY A 105 2.29 -12.25 -6.19
N VAL A 106 1.48 -11.96 -7.21
CA VAL A 106 1.17 -12.93 -8.29
C VAL A 106 2.35 -13.07 -9.27
N PHE A 107 3.08 -11.99 -9.52
CA PHE A 107 4.23 -11.94 -10.41
C PHE A 107 5.52 -11.66 -9.63
N PRO A 108 6.01 -12.60 -8.79
CA PRO A 108 7.24 -12.39 -8.02
C PRO A 108 8.48 -12.39 -8.94
N LEU A 109 9.62 -11.93 -8.42
CA LEU A 109 10.90 -12.09 -9.10
C LEU A 109 11.17 -13.58 -9.41
N PRO A 110 11.81 -13.91 -10.54
CA PRO A 110 12.39 -13.04 -11.56
C PRO A 110 11.47 -12.79 -12.79
N GLN A 111 10.16 -12.82 -12.63
CA GLN A 111 9.24 -12.64 -13.75
C GLN A 111 9.34 -11.22 -14.35
N ASP A 112 9.39 -11.10 -15.67
CA ASP A 112 9.53 -9.82 -16.39
C ASP A 112 8.42 -8.81 -16.04
N THR A 113 7.21 -9.29 -15.78
CA THR A 113 6.06 -8.47 -15.38
C THR A 113 6.24 -7.84 -13.99
N HIS A 114 7.10 -8.41 -13.13
CA HIS A 114 7.31 -7.93 -11.75
C HIS A 114 7.65 -6.45 -11.70
N PHE A 115 8.61 -6.03 -12.51
CA PHE A 115 9.06 -4.63 -12.54
C PHE A 115 7.90 -3.67 -12.87
N LEU A 116 7.10 -4.02 -13.89
CA LEU A 116 5.98 -3.18 -14.31
C LEU A 116 4.95 -3.01 -13.18
N VAL A 117 4.54 -4.11 -12.53
CA VAL A 117 3.53 -4.04 -11.48
C VAL A 117 4.05 -3.36 -10.21
N ALA A 118 5.34 -3.53 -9.88
CA ALA A 118 5.97 -2.88 -8.73
C ALA A 118 6.08 -1.36 -8.95
N VAL A 119 6.57 -0.91 -10.10
CA VAL A 119 6.63 0.53 -10.44
C VAL A 119 5.22 1.12 -10.47
N SER A 120 4.26 0.42 -11.09
CA SER A 120 2.86 0.86 -11.12
C SER A 120 2.30 1.07 -9.72
N PHE A 121 2.60 0.17 -8.77
CA PHE A 121 2.16 0.30 -7.38
C PHE A 121 2.62 1.61 -6.75
N TYR A 122 3.91 1.95 -6.81
CA TYR A 122 4.45 3.15 -6.16
C TYR A 122 4.04 4.46 -6.84
N VAL A 123 3.92 4.45 -8.17
CA VAL A 123 3.42 5.61 -8.93
C VAL A 123 1.94 5.85 -8.64
N LEU A 124 1.11 4.81 -8.73
CA LEU A 124 -0.33 4.90 -8.45
C LEU A 124 -0.58 5.27 -6.99
N LEU A 125 0.23 4.78 -6.05
CA LEU A 125 0.15 5.17 -4.64
C LEU A 125 0.33 6.68 -4.45
N SER A 126 1.37 7.27 -5.06
CA SER A 126 1.59 8.71 -4.99
C SER A 126 0.40 9.48 -5.56
N LEU A 127 -0.07 9.08 -6.75
CA LEU A 127 -1.21 9.71 -7.41
C LEU A 127 -2.50 9.58 -6.59
N ALA A 128 -2.76 8.39 -6.03
CA ALA A 128 -3.94 8.14 -5.19
C ALA A 128 -3.94 9.07 -3.97
N LEU A 129 -2.81 9.16 -3.27
CA LEU A 129 -2.66 10.01 -2.08
C LEU A 129 -2.79 11.50 -2.43
N TRP A 130 -2.18 11.97 -3.52
CA TRP A 130 -2.30 13.36 -3.93
C TRP A 130 -3.72 13.72 -4.34
N VAL A 131 -4.35 12.91 -5.19
CA VAL A 131 -5.69 13.20 -5.69
C VAL A 131 -6.73 13.08 -4.58
N TYR A 132 -6.68 12.01 -3.76
CA TYR A 132 -7.60 11.87 -2.63
C TYR A 132 -7.39 12.96 -1.57
N GLY A 133 -6.12 13.31 -1.29
CA GLY A 133 -5.78 14.40 -0.37
C GLY A 133 -6.27 15.77 -0.88
N ALA A 134 -6.13 16.05 -2.18
CA ALA A 134 -6.67 17.26 -2.80
C ALA A 134 -8.21 17.30 -2.66
N GLY A 135 -8.89 16.17 -2.87
CA GLY A 135 -10.32 16.04 -2.63
C GLY A 135 -10.73 16.35 -1.19
N ASN A 136 -9.94 15.88 -0.21
CA ASN A 136 -10.13 16.22 1.21
C ASN A 136 -9.97 17.72 1.48
N LEU A 137 -8.96 18.37 0.86
CA LEU A 137 -8.78 19.84 0.96
C LEU A 137 -9.97 20.58 0.39
N LEU A 138 -10.47 20.20 -0.79
CA LEU A 138 -11.65 20.78 -1.42
C LEU A 138 -12.92 20.58 -0.57
N ALA A 139 -13.01 19.49 0.19
CA ALA A 139 -14.09 19.25 1.14
C ALA A 139 -13.93 20.03 2.47
N GLY A 140 -12.93 20.91 2.60
CA GLY A 140 -12.66 21.71 3.79
C GLY A 140 -11.87 21.00 4.90
N ASP A 141 -11.46 19.76 4.70
CA ASP A 141 -10.72 18.97 5.68
C ASP A 141 -9.20 19.16 5.49
N ARG A 142 -8.70 20.30 5.96
CA ARG A 142 -7.30 20.71 5.77
C ARG A 142 -6.31 19.74 6.39
N THR A 143 -6.60 19.23 7.59
CA THR A 143 -5.69 18.34 8.30
C THR A 143 -5.53 17.02 7.57
N ARG A 144 -6.65 16.36 7.25
CA ARG A 144 -6.58 15.08 6.54
C ARG A 144 -6.04 15.22 5.14
N GLY A 145 -6.45 16.26 4.42
CA GLY A 145 -5.94 16.54 3.09
C GLY A 145 -4.44 16.80 3.10
N GLY A 146 -3.95 17.63 4.02
CA GLY A 146 -2.53 17.93 4.17
C GLY A 146 -1.69 16.69 4.54
N VAL A 147 -2.16 15.87 5.49
CA VAL A 147 -1.49 14.61 5.86
C VAL A 147 -1.46 13.64 4.68
N THR A 148 -2.58 13.47 3.98
CA THR A 148 -2.68 12.55 2.84
C THR A 148 -1.75 12.98 1.70
N VAL A 149 -1.75 14.26 1.33
CA VAL A 149 -0.81 14.80 0.32
C VAL A 149 0.64 14.62 0.79
N GLY A 150 0.92 14.92 2.07
CA GLY A 150 2.25 14.76 2.65
C GLY A 150 2.78 13.32 2.58
N LEU A 151 1.93 12.32 2.79
CA LEU A 151 2.31 10.92 2.61
C LEU A 151 2.64 10.59 1.14
N GLY A 152 1.90 11.16 0.18
CA GLY A 152 2.23 11.02 -1.24
C GLY A 152 3.58 11.68 -1.59
N VAL A 153 3.86 12.85 -1.02
CA VAL A 153 5.16 13.54 -1.16
C VAL A 153 6.28 12.71 -0.51
N LEU A 154 6.03 12.13 0.66
CA LEU A 154 7.00 11.27 1.33
C LEU A 154 7.36 10.04 0.48
N ASN A 155 6.35 9.34 -0.09
CA ASN A 155 6.59 8.22 -0.98
C ASN A 155 7.41 8.63 -2.21
N THR A 156 7.00 9.68 -2.93
CA THR A 156 7.74 10.17 -4.10
C THR A 156 9.13 10.65 -3.75
N GLY A 157 9.28 11.36 -2.60
CA GLY A 157 10.56 11.85 -2.12
C GLY A 157 11.54 10.73 -1.80
N ALA A 158 11.08 9.64 -1.19
CA ALA A 158 11.91 8.47 -0.91
C ALA A 158 12.47 7.87 -2.20
N TRP A 159 11.64 7.70 -3.23
CA TRP A 159 12.09 7.24 -4.55
C TRP A 159 13.00 8.23 -5.26
N ALA A 160 12.69 9.53 -5.19
CA ALA A 160 13.52 10.57 -5.78
C ALA A 160 14.91 10.61 -5.15
N VAL A 161 15.00 10.56 -3.82
CA VAL A 161 16.29 10.52 -3.11
C VAL A 161 17.08 9.28 -3.52
N TRP A 162 16.46 8.09 -3.51
CA TRP A 162 17.11 6.85 -3.91
C TRP A 162 17.64 6.93 -5.35
N THR A 163 16.83 7.46 -6.29
CA THR A 163 17.20 7.63 -7.69
C THR A 163 18.36 8.63 -7.87
N LEU A 164 18.28 9.81 -7.21
CA LEU A 164 19.24 10.91 -7.39
C LEU A 164 20.58 10.65 -6.69
N THR A 165 20.62 9.79 -5.67
CA THR A 165 21.89 9.40 -5.03
C THR A 165 22.68 8.38 -5.82
N GLY A 166 22.21 7.99 -7.02
CA GLY A 166 22.89 7.05 -7.90
C GLY A 166 22.75 5.59 -7.46
N GLU A 167 21.81 5.33 -6.60
CA GLU A 167 21.58 4.00 -6.03
C GLU A 167 20.99 2.99 -7.03
N PHE A 168 20.64 3.37 -8.26
CA PHE A 168 20.21 2.43 -9.31
C PHE A 168 21.20 1.31 -9.59
N SER A 169 22.48 1.54 -9.31
CA SER A 169 23.55 0.52 -9.43
C SER A 169 23.89 -0.17 -8.12
N ARG A 170 23.19 0.21 -7.01
CA ARG A 170 23.40 -0.36 -5.68
C ARG A 170 22.20 -1.21 -5.26
N PRO A 171 22.42 -2.27 -4.51
CA PRO A 171 21.35 -2.95 -3.78
C PRO A 171 20.74 -1.99 -2.74
N GLY A 172 19.56 -2.31 -2.22
CA GLY A 172 18.94 -1.54 -1.14
C GLY A 172 17.64 -0.82 -1.48
N LEU A 173 16.88 -1.35 -2.43
CA LEU A 173 15.51 -0.90 -2.75
C LEU A 173 14.53 -0.99 -1.57
N ALA A 174 14.83 -1.83 -0.56
CA ALA A 174 13.93 -2.04 0.57
C ALA A 174 13.59 -0.73 1.32
N LEU A 175 14.51 0.26 1.35
CA LEU A 175 14.27 1.52 2.06
C LEU A 175 13.17 2.37 1.41
N PRO A 176 13.20 2.75 0.11
CA PRO A 176 12.09 3.46 -0.50
C PRO A 176 10.82 2.60 -0.55
N GLU A 177 10.93 1.28 -0.73
CA GLU A 177 9.80 0.37 -0.75
C GLU A 177 9.04 0.36 0.59
N VAL A 178 9.74 0.26 1.72
CA VAL A 178 9.09 0.25 3.04
C VAL A 178 8.46 1.59 3.39
N VAL A 179 9.03 2.71 2.95
CA VAL A 179 8.43 4.03 3.14
C VAL A 179 7.07 4.11 2.46
N GLY A 180 6.96 3.66 1.22
CA GLY A 180 5.70 3.63 0.49
C GLY A 180 4.69 2.66 1.13
N ALA A 181 5.13 1.47 1.49
CA ALA A 181 4.29 0.47 2.15
C ALA A 181 3.75 0.97 3.50
N ALA A 182 4.58 1.61 4.32
CA ALA A 182 4.19 2.20 5.60
C ALA A 182 3.23 3.38 5.42
N ALA A 183 3.47 4.23 4.41
CA ALA A 183 2.58 5.35 4.08
C ALA A 183 1.18 4.84 3.70
N LEU A 184 1.09 3.82 2.83
CA LEU A 184 -0.18 3.20 2.47
C LEU A 184 -0.88 2.57 3.68
N ALA A 185 -0.16 1.78 4.48
CA ALA A 185 -0.70 1.10 5.63
C ALA A 185 -1.26 2.08 6.67
N GLY A 186 -0.47 3.10 7.05
CA GLY A 186 -0.89 4.12 8.00
C GLY A 186 -2.07 4.95 7.51
N TRP A 187 -2.04 5.36 6.21
CA TRP A 187 -3.15 6.07 5.59
C TRP A 187 -4.43 5.24 5.57
N THR A 188 -4.34 3.97 5.20
CA THR A 188 -5.49 3.06 5.11
C THR A 188 -6.15 2.89 6.48
N VAL A 189 -5.36 2.60 7.54
CA VAL A 189 -5.88 2.47 8.90
C VAL A 189 -6.52 3.78 9.39
N ALA A 190 -5.82 4.91 9.26
CA ALA A 190 -6.34 6.20 9.71
C ALA A 190 -7.64 6.58 8.99
N THR A 191 -7.68 6.31 7.68
CA THR A 191 -8.87 6.59 6.86
C THR A 191 -10.02 5.64 7.18
N ALA A 192 -9.76 4.34 7.42
CA ALA A 192 -10.80 3.38 7.82
C ALA A 192 -11.44 3.77 9.17
N LEU A 193 -10.64 4.19 10.14
CA LEU A 193 -11.15 4.68 11.42
C LEU A 193 -11.99 5.97 11.28
N TRP A 194 -11.62 6.84 10.35
CA TRP A 194 -12.42 8.04 10.07
C TRP A 194 -13.72 7.68 9.35
N VAL A 195 -13.68 6.83 8.30
CA VAL A 195 -14.86 6.38 7.55
C VAL A 195 -15.84 5.71 8.49
N ARG A 196 -15.35 4.83 9.40
CA ARG A 196 -16.17 4.21 10.44
C ARG A 196 -16.99 5.23 11.23
N ARG A 197 -16.33 6.31 11.70
CA ARG A 197 -17.00 7.39 12.46
C ARG A 197 -18.00 8.17 11.59
N ARG A 198 -17.60 8.47 10.34
CA ARG A 198 -18.41 9.23 9.40
C ARG A 198 -19.71 8.50 9.02
N LEU A 199 -19.66 7.18 8.85
CA LEU A 199 -20.83 6.34 8.53
C LEU A 199 -21.63 5.95 9.78
N GLY A 200 -21.28 6.45 10.97
CA GLY A 200 -22.01 6.13 12.21
C GLY A 200 -21.91 4.68 12.65
N LEU A 201 -20.88 3.94 12.20
CA LEU A 201 -20.66 2.52 12.49
C LEU A 201 -19.93 2.28 13.83
N SER A 202 -20.01 3.21 14.77
CA SER A 202 -19.53 3.01 16.14
C SER A 202 -20.36 1.91 16.79
N SER A 203 -19.66 0.91 17.31
CA SER A 203 -20.13 -0.32 17.95
C SER A 203 -21.41 -0.22 18.75
#